data_d8577dadd668ad99db3b40b5f797872e
#
_entry.id   d8577dadd668ad99db3b40b5f797872e
#
_cell.length_a   1.000
_cell.length_b   1.000
_cell.length_c   1.000
_cell.angle_alpha   90.00
_cell.angle_beta   90.00
_cell.angle_gamma   90.00
#
_symmetry.space_group_name_H-M   'P 1'
#
loop_
_entity.id
_entity.type
_entity.pdbx_description
1 polymer ?
#
loop_
_entity_poly.entity_id
_entity_poly.type
_entity_poly.pdbx_seq_one_letter_code
_entity_poly.pdbx_strand_id
1 'polypeptide(L)'
;MNQEAPSVLVIDDDAEIRYSIDRVLTSFGTRVTAADSGETGIEKARTVNPDIIFLDNRMGGISGIETLQHLRTAAPQSMVILMTAYGTTQTAIEAMKHGAFDYVLKPFDLNKLESLVNKALQASRDIRESGEKKENLLNSGDYAEGIAGSGEAMQNVLKTVGQVAASEATVMVTGESGTGKELIARCVHRHSHRSKGPFVAVN
;
A
#
# COMPACT_ATOMS: atom_id res chain seq x y z
N MET A 1 10.42 -5.50 30.40
CA MET A 1 9.08 -5.43 29.79
C MET A 1 9.09 -6.44 28.63
N ASN A 2 8.32 -7.54 28.72
CA ASN A 2 8.17 -8.48 27.60
C ASN A 2 7.42 -7.73 26.49
N GLN A 3 8.13 -7.32 25.44
CA GLN A 3 7.46 -6.87 24.22
C GLN A 3 6.85 -8.13 23.58
N GLU A 4 5.53 -8.18 23.48
CA GLU A 4 4.86 -9.21 22.68
C GLU A 4 5.41 -9.19 21.24
N ALA A 5 5.57 -10.36 20.65
CA ALA A 5 6.02 -10.48 19.26
C ALA A 5 5.04 -9.72 18.33
N PRO A 6 5.55 -8.90 17.40
CA PRO A 6 4.69 -8.16 16.47
C PRO A 6 3.72 -9.09 15.74
N SER A 7 2.48 -8.65 15.58
CA SER A 7 1.41 -9.43 14.97
C SER A 7 1.23 -9.08 13.50
N VAL A 8 1.27 -10.10 12.64
CA VAL A 8 1.11 -9.94 11.18
C VAL A 8 -0.04 -10.79 10.69
N LEU A 9 -0.92 -10.22 9.86
CA LEU A 9 -1.97 -10.94 9.14
C LEU A 9 -1.58 -11.06 7.67
N VAL A 10 -1.65 -12.26 7.11
CA VAL A 10 -1.41 -12.54 5.67
C VAL A 10 -2.73 -12.94 5.04
N ILE A 11 -3.16 -12.20 4.02
CA ILE A 11 -4.40 -12.42 3.27
C ILE A 11 -4.02 -12.72 1.82
N ASP A 12 -4.19 -13.96 1.39
CA ASP A 12 -3.86 -14.44 0.04
C ASP A 12 -4.66 -15.72 -0.21
N ASP A 13 -5.23 -15.94 -1.38
CA ASP A 13 -5.99 -17.17 -1.66
C ASP A 13 -5.10 -18.37 -1.99
N ASP A 14 -3.84 -18.14 -2.35
CA ASP A 14 -2.84 -19.17 -2.61
C ASP A 14 -2.21 -19.68 -1.29
N ALA A 15 -2.46 -20.96 -0.98
CA ALA A 15 -1.94 -21.62 0.22
C ALA A 15 -0.40 -21.73 0.23
N GLU A 16 0.25 -21.89 -0.92
CA GLU A 16 1.70 -22.00 -1.02
C GLU A 16 2.37 -20.64 -0.74
N ILE A 17 1.76 -19.56 -1.22
CA ILE A 17 2.22 -18.20 -0.94
C ILE A 17 2.04 -17.89 0.54
N ARG A 18 0.87 -18.18 1.14
CA ARG A 18 0.66 -17.99 2.58
C ARG A 18 1.69 -18.73 3.41
N TYR A 19 1.96 -20.00 3.08
CA TYR A 19 2.96 -20.81 3.78
C TYR A 19 4.38 -20.24 3.65
N SER A 20 4.76 -19.81 2.44
CA SER A 20 6.10 -19.24 2.18
C SER A 20 6.31 -17.93 2.93
N ILE A 21 5.32 -17.04 2.91
CA ILE A 21 5.36 -15.76 3.61
C ILE A 21 5.36 -15.97 5.13
N ASP A 22 4.54 -16.88 5.65
CA ASP A 22 4.49 -17.21 7.08
C ASP A 22 5.87 -17.62 7.60
N ARG A 23 6.55 -18.53 6.89
CA ARG A 23 7.91 -18.95 7.28
C ARG A 23 8.90 -17.78 7.31
N VAL A 24 8.85 -16.92 6.31
CA VAL A 24 9.74 -15.75 6.23
C VAL A 24 9.45 -14.78 7.36
N LEU A 25 8.19 -14.40 7.56
CA LEU A 25 7.81 -13.46 8.60
C LEU A 25 8.09 -13.99 10.01
N THR A 26 7.81 -15.27 10.25
CA THR A 26 8.15 -15.93 11.51
C THR A 26 9.65 -15.90 11.79
N SER A 27 10.51 -16.03 10.76
CA SER A 27 11.96 -15.89 10.92
C SER A 27 12.41 -14.48 11.32
N PHE A 28 11.59 -13.46 11.08
CA PHE A 28 11.79 -12.07 11.55
C PHE A 28 11.25 -11.84 12.98
N GLY A 29 10.82 -12.90 13.67
CA GLY A 29 10.32 -12.82 15.05
C GLY A 29 8.90 -12.29 15.17
N THR A 30 8.09 -12.38 14.11
CA THR A 30 6.68 -11.98 14.13
C THR A 30 5.76 -13.16 14.39
N ARG A 31 4.56 -12.89 14.92
CA ARG A 31 3.46 -13.85 15.06
C ARG A 31 2.52 -13.70 13.88
N VAL A 32 2.41 -14.73 13.06
CA VAL A 32 1.64 -14.69 11.82
C VAL A 32 0.27 -15.33 11.98
N THR A 33 -0.75 -14.69 11.44
CA THR A 33 -2.10 -15.21 11.24
C THR A 33 -2.40 -15.18 9.75
N ALA A 34 -3.07 -16.19 9.20
CA ALA A 34 -3.38 -16.28 7.78
C ALA A 34 -4.88 -16.27 7.52
N ALA A 35 -5.28 -15.69 6.38
CA ALA A 35 -6.63 -15.72 5.83
C ALA A 35 -6.56 -16.05 4.33
N ASP A 36 -7.56 -16.73 3.81
CA ASP A 36 -7.63 -17.23 2.44
C ASP A 36 -8.52 -16.39 1.52
N SER A 37 -9.12 -15.34 2.05
CA SER A 37 -9.99 -14.43 1.32
C SER A 37 -10.01 -13.05 1.96
N GLY A 38 -10.47 -12.03 1.21
CA GLY A 38 -10.64 -10.68 1.73
C GLY A 38 -11.62 -10.63 2.90
N GLU A 39 -12.73 -11.35 2.80
CA GLU A 39 -13.80 -11.41 3.80
C GLU A 39 -13.28 -11.98 5.13
N THR A 40 -12.63 -13.15 5.09
CA THR A 40 -12.04 -13.78 6.29
C THR A 40 -10.89 -12.94 6.85
N GLY A 41 -10.16 -12.26 5.98
CA GLY A 41 -9.10 -11.32 6.35
C GLY A 41 -9.62 -10.12 7.15
N ILE A 42 -10.72 -9.51 6.72
CA ILE A 42 -11.37 -8.38 7.41
C ILE A 42 -11.87 -8.81 8.80
N GLU A 43 -12.49 -9.99 8.91
CA GLU A 43 -12.97 -10.52 10.20
C GLU A 43 -11.81 -10.75 11.17
N LYS A 44 -10.73 -11.38 10.69
CA LYS A 44 -9.53 -11.62 11.49
C LYS A 44 -8.83 -10.32 11.89
N ALA A 45 -8.76 -9.34 11.01
CA ALA A 45 -8.18 -8.04 11.30
C ALA A 45 -8.87 -7.33 12.48
N ARG A 46 -10.20 -7.43 12.58
CA ARG A 46 -10.98 -6.85 13.69
C ARG A 46 -10.67 -7.51 15.04
N THR A 47 -10.42 -8.81 15.05
CA THR A 47 -10.23 -9.59 16.28
C THR A 47 -8.78 -9.59 16.73
N VAL A 48 -7.83 -9.71 15.78
CA VAL A 48 -6.38 -9.80 16.05
C VAL A 48 -5.74 -8.43 16.22
N ASN A 49 -6.30 -7.39 15.56
CA ASN A 49 -5.75 -6.04 15.48
C ASN A 49 -4.23 -6.04 15.16
N PRO A 50 -3.83 -6.59 13.98
CA PRO A 50 -2.44 -6.82 13.65
C PRO A 50 -1.65 -5.52 13.47
N ASP A 51 -0.33 -5.56 13.68
CA ASP A 51 0.57 -4.44 13.38
C ASP A 51 0.73 -4.22 11.89
N ILE A 52 0.83 -5.33 11.14
CA ILE A 52 1.00 -5.34 9.68
C ILE A 52 -0.01 -6.30 9.05
N ILE A 53 -0.52 -5.92 7.88
CA ILE A 53 -1.35 -6.78 7.03
C ILE A 53 -0.68 -6.88 5.65
N PHE A 54 -0.31 -8.09 5.24
CA PHE A 54 0.04 -8.41 3.86
C PHE A 54 -1.22 -8.85 3.13
N LEU A 55 -1.57 -8.17 2.05
CA LEU A 55 -2.82 -8.35 1.32
C LEU A 55 -2.55 -8.62 -0.14
N ASP A 56 -2.96 -9.76 -0.65
CA ASP A 56 -2.91 -10.00 -2.10
C ASP A 56 -3.90 -9.11 -2.84
N ASN A 57 -3.49 -8.67 -4.03
CA ASN A 57 -4.31 -7.81 -4.88
C ASN A 57 -5.37 -8.58 -5.67
N ARG A 58 -5.12 -9.87 -5.98
CA ARG A 58 -5.99 -10.68 -6.82
C ARG A 58 -6.40 -11.96 -6.12
N MET A 59 -7.54 -11.92 -5.48
CA MET A 59 -8.15 -13.08 -4.81
C MET A 59 -9.52 -13.37 -5.42
N GLY A 60 -10.01 -14.58 -5.20
CA GLY A 60 -11.43 -14.90 -5.40
C GLY A 60 -12.30 -14.07 -4.44
N GLY A 61 -13.48 -13.62 -4.87
CA GLY A 61 -14.38 -12.78 -4.07
C GLY A 61 -14.08 -11.28 -4.23
N ILE A 62 -14.01 -10.53 -3.13
CA ILE A 62 -13.68 -9.10 -3.16
C ILE A 62 -12.21 -8.89 -3.50
N SER A 63 -11.93 -7.85 -4.30
CA SER A 63 -10.56 -7.51 -4.72
C SER A 63 -9.68 -7.06 -3.55
N GLY A 64 -8.35 -7.09 -3.73
CA GLY A 64 -7.41 -6.58 -2.72
C GLY A 64 -7.63 -5.09 -2.43
N ILE A 65 -7.95 -4.27 -3.43
CA ILE A 65 -8.24 -2.84 -3.22
C ILE A 65 -9.53 -2.64 -2.41
N GLU A 66 -10.60 -3.39 -2.70
CA GLU A 66 -11.83 -3.35 -1.91
C GLU A 66 -11.60 -3.84 -0.47
N THR A 67 -10.84 -4.93 -0.33
CA THR A 67 -10.43 -5.43 0.99
C THR A 67 -9.64 -4.37 1.77
N LEU A 68 -8.70 -3.67 1.12
CA LEU A 68 -7.93 -2.58 1.72
C LEU A 68 -8.83 -1.48 2.28
N GLN A 69 -9.86 -1.05 1.53
CA GLN A 69 -10.81 -0.03 1.98
C GLN A 69 -11.55 -0.48 3.25
N HIS A 70 -11.99 -1.72 3.30
CA HIS A 70 -12.64 -2.29 4.48
C HIS A 70 -11.68 -2.42 5.68
N LEU A 71 -10.42 -2.81 5.43
CA LEU A 71 -9.40 -2.92 6.46
C LEU A 71 -9.07 -1.57 7.11
N ARG A 72 -9.15 -0.45 6.37
CA ARG A 72 -8.94 0.90 6.93
C ARG A 72 -9.95 1.25 8.02
N THR A 73 -11.16 0.66 7.95
CA THR A 73 -12.19 0.81 8.99
C THR A 73 -12.07 -0.27 10.07
N ALA A 74 -11.76 -1.51 9.64
CA ALA A 74 -11.71 -2.67 10.54
C ALA A 74 -10.48 -2.67 11.47
N ALA A 75 -9.33 -2.21 10.95
CA ALA A 75 -8.04 -2.16 11.65
C ALA A 75 -7.27 -0.88 11.25
N PRO A 76 -7.72 0.32 11.68
CA PRO A 76 -7.22 1.61 11.20
C PRO A 76 -5.74 1.88 11.55
N GLN A 77 -5.20 1.20 12.56
CA GLN A 77 -3.81 1.35 12.99
C GLN A 77 -2.86 0.37 12.28
N SER A 78 -3.38 -0.64 11.58
CA SER A 78 -2.56 -1.63 10.87
C SER A 78 -1.90 -1.04 9.64
N MET A 79 -0.63 -1.40 9.42
CA MET A 79 0.11 -1.07 8.20
C MET A 79 -0.23 -2.08 7.11
N VAL A 80 -1.01 -1.68 6.11
CA VAL A 80 -1.40 -2.59 5.02
C VAL A 80 -0.39 -2.49 3.88
N ILE A 81 0.22 -3.63 3.52
CA ILE A 81 1.16 -3.80 2.41
C ILE A 81 0.48 -4.64 1.34
N LEU A 82 0.23 -4.05 0.16
CA LEU A 82 -0.40 -4.76 -0.94
C LEU A 82 0.62 -5.61 -1.69
N MET A 83 0.33 -6.89 -1.90
CA MET A 83 1.14 -7.82 -2.68
C MET A 83 0.54 -7.94 -4.09
N THR A 84 1.36 -7.93 -5.13
CA THR A 84 0.89 -8.09 -6.51
C THR A 84 1.90 -8.77 -7.41
N ALA A 85 1.44 -9.66 -8.30
CA ALA A 85 2.27 -10.25 -9.34
C ALA A 85 2.48 -9.29 -10.52
N TYR A 86 1.60 -8.30 -10.68
CA TYR A 86 1.62 -7.33 -11.77
C TYR A 86 1.64 -5.91 -11.20
N GLY A 87 2.84 -5.35 -11.06
CA GLY A 87 3.02 -3.97 -10.62
C GLY A 87 2.73 -2.99 -11.74
N THR A 88 1.45 -2.80 -12.11
CA THR A 88 1.10 -1.70 -13.00
C THR A 88 1.16 -0.38 -12.23
N THR A 89 1.50 0.69 -12.92
CA THR A 89 1.45 2.07 -12.37
C THR A 89 0.12 2.35 -11.68
N GLN A 90 -0.97 1.91 -12.30
CA GLN A 90 -2.34 2.03 -11.82
C GLN A 90 -2.52 1.37 -10.44
N THR A 91 -2.20 0.09 -10.32
CA THR A 91 -2.36 -0.67 -9.07
C THR A 91 -1.58 -0.04 -7.91
N ALA A 92 -0.35 0.41 -8.18
CA ALA A 92 0.49 1.07 -7.17
C ALA A 92 -0.15 2.37 -6.67
N ILE A 93 -0.58 3.25 -7.60
CA ILE A 93 -1.22 4.52 -7.26
C ILE A 93 -2.53 4.31 -6.50
N GLU A 94 -3.37 3.38 -6.96
CA GLU A 94 -4.63 3.04 -6.28
C GLU A 94 -4.41 2.53 -4.87
N ALA A 95 -3.47 1.59 -4.67
CA ALA A 95 -3.13 1.09 -3.35
C ALA A 95 -2.76 2.23 -2.39
N MET A 96 -1.86 3.11 -2.83
CA MET A 96 -1.41 4.24 -2.00
C MET A 96 -2.53 5.24 -1.75
N LYS A 97 -3.36 5.54 -2.76
CA LYS A 97 -4.52 6.43 -2.65
C LYS A 97 -5.55 5.91 -1.64
N HIS A 98 -5.76 4.60 -1.58
CA HIS A 98 -6.65 3.95 -0.61
C HIS A 98 -5.99 3.67 0.75
N GLY A 99 -4.80 4.24 0.98
CA GLY A 99 -4.15 4.23 2.28
C GLY A 99 -3.32 2.99 2.56
N ALA A 100 -2.87 2.24 1.56
CA ALA A 100 -1.82 1.26 1.77
C ALA A 100 -0.57 1.95 2.34
N PHE A 101 0.12 1.26 3.24
CA PHE A 101 1.42 1.71 3.74
C PHE A 101 2.47 1.60 2.64
N ASP A 102 2.45 0.48 1.92
CA ASP A 102 3.32 0.21 0.79
C ASP A 102 2.73 -0.87 -0.12
N TYR A 103 3.40 -1.15 -1.25
CA TYR A 103 3.12 -2.32 -2.07
C TYR A 103 4.40 -3.06 -2.42
N VAL A 104 4.30 -4.35 -2.70
CA VAL A 104 5.44 -5.21 -3.03
C VAL A 104 5.10 -6.14 -4.20
N LEU A 105 6.08 -6.33 -5.09
CA LEU A 105 5.95 -7.21 -6.24
C LEU A 105 6.31 -8.66 -5.87
N LYS A 106 5.49 -9.61 -6.29
CA LYS A 106 5.83 -11.05 -6.27
C LYS A 106 6.71 -11.38 -7.51
N PRO A 107 7.78 -12.21 -7.41
CA PRO A 107 8.31 -12.83 -6.20
C PRO A 107 9.10 -11.86 -5.32
N PHE A 108 9.08 -12.09 -3.99
CA PHE A 108 9.69 -11.20 -3.02
C PHE A 108 11.21 -11.42 -2.89
N ASP A 109 11.95 -10.32 -2.83
CA ASP A 109 13.33 -10.30 -2.33
C ASP A 109 13.31 -10.26 -0.80
N LEU A 110 13.96 -11.23 -0.14
CA LEU A 110 13.92 -11.39 1.32
C LEU A 110 14.47 -10.17 2.07
N ASN A 111 15.56 -9.58 1.58
CA ASN A 111 16.18 -8.42 2.24
C ASN A 111 15.28 -7.18 2.14
N LYS A 112 14.63 -7.01 0.97
CA LYS A 112 13.67 -5.92 0.77
C LYS A 112 12.43 -6.12 1.64
N LEU A 113 11.96 -7.35 1.78
CA LEU A 113 10.81 -7.68 2.60
C LEU A 113 11.10 -7.42 4.09
N GLU A 114 12.27 -7.81 4.60
CA GLU A 114 12.70 -7.54 5.97
C GLU A 114 12.78 -6.03 6.25
N SER A 115 13.41 -5.27 5.35
CA SER A 115 13.48 -3.81 5.46
C SER A 115 12.09 -3.18 5.49
N LEU A 116 11.16 -3.67 4.66
CA LEU A 116 9.79 -3.19 4.61
C LEU A 116 9.02 -3.51 5.89
N VAL A 117 9.15 -4.73 6.42
CA VAL A 117 8.55 -5.13 7.70
C VAL A 117 9.05 -4.23 8.84
N ASN A 118 10.35 -3.99 8.92
CA ASN A 118 10.92 -3.13 9.96
C ASN A 118 10.39 -1.69 9.88
N LYS A 119 10.27 -1.11 8.68
CA LYS A 119 9.67 0.22 8.47
C LYS A 119 8.20 0.25 8.87
N ALA A 120 7.44 -0.78 8.51
CA ALA A 120 6.03 -0.86 8.83
C ALA A 120 5.80 -1.03 10.34
N LEU A 121 6.62 -1.83 11.03
CA LEU A 121 6.56 -1.98 12.49
C LEU A 121 6.89 -0.68 13.22
N GLN A 122 7.89 0.06 12.75
CA GLN A 122 8.19 1.37 13.32
C GLN A 122 7.01 2.32 13.16
N ALA A 123 6.45 2.43 11.96
CA ALA A 123 5.29 3.28 11.70
C ALA A 123 4.06 2.89 12.53
N SER A 124 3.82 1.57 12.74
CA SER A 124 2.74 1.08 13.59
C SER A 124 2.93 1.51 15.06
N ARG A 125 4.16 1.44 15.57
CA ARG A 125 4.48 1.91 16.94
C ARG A 125 4.27 3.40 17.08
N ASP A 126 4.78 4.21 16.15
CA ASP A 126 4.65 5.66 16.16
C ASP A 126 3.18 6.11 16.18
N ILE A 127 2.30 5.43 15.41
CA ILE A 127 0.85 5.70 15.41
C ILE A 127 0.20 5.32 16.73
N ARG A 128 0.57 4.19 17.32
CA ARG A 128 0.01 3.75 18.61
C ARG A 128 0.43 4.67 19.76
N GLU A 129 1.65 5.19 19.71
CA GLU A 129 2.18 6.10 20.74
C GLU A 129 1.60 7.52 20.61
N SER A 130 1.40 8.02 19.38
CA SER A 130 0.87 9.37 19.15
C SER A 130 -0.65 9.48 19.31
N GLY A 131 -1.39 8.36 19.31
CA GLY A 131 -2.86 8.35 19.40
C GLY A 131 -3.59 9.00 18.22
N GLU A 132 -2.88 9.39 17.17
CA GLU A 132 -3.43 10.06 16.01
C GLU A 132 -4.09 9.06 15.05
N LYS A 133 -5.40 9.24 14.83
CA LYS A 133 -6.11 8.60 13.72
C LYS A 133 -5.71 9.29 12.43
N LYS A 134 -5.04 8.56 11.52
CA LYS A 134 -4.92 9.02 10.13
C LYS A 134 -6.32 9.11 9.53
N GLU A 135 -6.84 10.32 9.35
CA GLU A 135 -8.02 10.54 8.51
C GLU A 135 -7.65 10.23 7.06
N ASN A 136 -8.20 9.12 6.56
CA ASN A 136 -8.10 8.76 5.16
C ASN A 136 -9.12 9.55 4.35
N LEU A 137 -8.64 10.44 3.50
CA LEU A 137 -9.43 11.03 2.43
C LEU A 137 -9.53 10.02 1.29
N LEU A 138 -10.70 9.43 1.13
CA LEU A 138 -11.03 8.49 0.06
C LEU A 138 -11.72 9.23 -1.09
N ASN A 139 -11.29 9.05 -2.33
CA ASN A 139 -12.20 8.88 -3.47
C ASN A 139 -11.48 8.45 -4.76
N SER A 140 -12.16 7.59 -5.49
CA SER A 140 -11.74 6.80 -6.63
C SER A 140 -11.83 7.53 -7.98
N GLY A 141 -10.99 7.14 -8.93
CA GLY A 141 -11.11 7.49 -10.34
C GLY A 141 -9.96 6.97 -11.21
N ASP A 142 -10.31 6.29 -12.27
CA ASP A 142 -9.47 5.52 -13.19
C ASP A 142 -8.40 6.31 -13.99
N TYR A 143 -7.38 5.54 -14.42
CA TYR A 143 -6.44 5.67 -15.56
C TYR A 143 -5.03 6.19 -15.33
N ALA A 144 -4.08 5.28 -15.65
CA ALA A 144 -2.68 5.61 -15.92
C ALA A 144 -2.30 5.17 -17.35
N GLU A 145 -2.30 6.08 -18.32
CA GLU A 145 -1.67 5.86 -19.62
C GLU A 145 -0.42 6.75 -19.75
N GLY A 146 0.70 6.13 -20.16
CA GLY A 146 1.90 6.83 -20.63
C GLY A 146 3.11 6.89 -19.71
N ILE A 147 3.08 6.37 -18.48
CA ILE A 147 4.27 6.28 -17.64
C ILE A 147 4.86 4.88 -17.75
N ALA A 148 5.99 4.75 -18.46
CA ALA A 148 6.74 3.51 -18.58
C ALA A 148 7.91 3.49 -17.60
N GLY A 149 8.04 2.42 -16.81
CA GLY A 149 9.19 2.19 -15.95
C GLY A 149 8.86 1.23 -14.81
N SER A 150 9.59 0.10 -14.77
CA SER A 150 9.49 -0.91 -13.69
C SER A 150 10.62 -0.79 -12.66
N GLY A 151 11.53 0.19 -12.83
CA GLY A 151 12.66 0.41 -11.94
C GLY A 151 12.24 0.91 -10.55
N GLU A 152 13.02 0.59 -9.52
CA GLU A 152 12.76 0.95 -8.12
C GLU A 152 12.54 2.46 -7.92
N ALA A 153 13.30 3.30 -8.62
CA ALA A 153 13.16 4.76 -8.57
C ALA A 153 11.76 5.20 -9.04
N MET A 154 11.25 4.61 -10.14
CA MET A 154 9.93 4.93 -10.65
C MET A 154 8.83 4.41 -9.72
N GLN A 155 9.00 3.23 -9.12
CA GLN A 155 8.07 2.71 -8.12
C GLN A 155 7.92 3.69 -6.94
N ASN A 156 9.02 4.26 -6.44
CA ASN A 156 8.98 5.26 -5.38
C ASN A 156 8.26 6.55 -5.80
N VAL A 157 8.46 7.00 -7.04
CA VAL A 157 7.72 8.15 -7.59
C VAL A 157 6.21 7.84 -7.61
N LEU A 158 5.80 6.66 -8.09
CA LEU A 158 4.39 6.27 -8.17
C LEU A 158 3.72 6.15 -6.79
N LYS A 159 4.44 5.63 -5.78
CA LYS A 159 3.98 5.64 -4.39
C LYS A 159 3.69 7.06 -3.92
N THR A 160 4.64 7.97 -4.15
CA THR A 160 4.49 9.39 -3.80
C THR A 160 3.32 10.04 -4.54
N VAL A 161 3.15 9.76 -5.84
CA VAL A 161 2.00 10.26 -6.62
C VAL A 161 0.69 9.84 -5.97
N GLY A 162 0.52 8.55 -5.62
CA GLY A 162 -0.69 8.06 -4.95
C GLY A 162 -0.96 8.76 -3.61
N GLN A 163 0.08 8.96 -2.79
CA GLN A 163 -0.04 9.65 -1.50
C GLN A 163 -0.44 11.12 -1.64
N VAL A 164 0.24 11.86 -2.54
CA VAL A 164 -0.01 13.31 -2.71
C VAL A 164 -1.31 13.59 -3.44
N ALA A 165 -1.73 12.72 -4.35
CA ALA A 165 -2.99 12.85 -5.08
C ALA A 165 -4.22 12.79 -4.14
N ALA A 166 -4.12 12.12 -3.00
CA ALA A 166 -5.16 12.07 -1.97
C ALA A 166 -5.15 13.30 -1.04
N SER A 167 -4.24 14.26 -1.22
CA SER A 167 -4.07 15.43 -0.36
C SER A 167 -4.34 16.74 -1.11
N GLU A 168 -4.51 17.84 -0.37
CA GLU A 168 -4.59 19.22 -0.90
C GLU A 168 -3.20 19.92 -0.95
N ALA A 169 -2.12 19.17 -0.73
CA ALA A 169 -0.78 19.73 -0.66
C ALA A 169 -0.29 20.28 -2.02
N THR A 170 0.49 21.33 -1.99
CA THR A 170 1.24 21.81 -3.16
C THR A 170 2.37 20.84 -3.46
N VAL A 171 2.46 20.37 -4.71
CA VAL A 171 3.46 19.39 -5.15
C VAL A 171 4.49 20.08 -6.05
N MET A 172 5.77 19.92 -5.69
CA MET A 172 6.88 20.36 -6.55
C MET A 172 7.52 19.11 -7.20
N VAL A 173 7.54 19.08 -8.53
CA VAL A 173 8.17 18.00 -9.31
C VAL A 173 9.50 18.51 -9.87
N THR A 174 10.62 17.88 -9.45
CA THR A 174 11.98 18.26 -9.87
C THR A 174 12.63 17.16 -10.71
N GLY A 175 13.58 17.52 -11.54
CA GLY A 175 14.34 16.59 -12.38
C GLY A 175 14.92 17.29 -13.61
N GLU A 176 15.80 16.61 -14.34
CA GLU A 176 16.44 17.11 -15.56
C GLU A 176 15.42 17.36 -16.68
N SER A 177 15.82 18.12 -17.71
CA SER A 177 14.96 18.33 -18.88
C SER A 177 14.69 17.00 -19.60
N GLY A 178 13.46 16.79 -20.05
CA GLY A 178 13.07 15.56 -20.75
C GLY A 178 12.75 14.34 -19.88
N THR A 179 12.86 14.42 -18.54
CA THR A 179 12.62 13.29 -17.63
C THR A 179 11.13 12.95 -17.36
N GLY A 180 10.20 13.62 -18.05
CA GLY A 180 8.77 13.33 -17.92
C GLY A 180 8.06 14.02 -16.75
N LYS A 181 8.60 15.12 -16.20
CA LYS A 181 7.97 15.87 -15.09
C LYS A 181 6.51 16.25 -15.35
N GLU A 182 6.19 16.66 -16.57
CA GLU A 182 4.82 16.99 -16.95
C GLU A 182 3.89 15.76 -16.90
N LEU A 183 4.39 14.59 -17.30
CA LEU A 183 3.63 13.34 -17.20
C LEU A 183 3.30 13.00 -15.74
N ILE A 184 4.26 13.21 -14.85
CA ILE A 184 4.04 13.01 -13.40
C ILE A 184 3.04 14.05 -12.86
N ALA A 185 3.15 15.31 -13.23
CA ALA A 185 2.19 16.35 -12.81
C ALA A 185 0.77 16.05 -13.31
N ARG A 186 0.62 15.63 -14.56
CA ARG A 186 -0.66 15.17 -15.11
C ARG A 186 -1.18 13.91 -14.40
N CYS A 187 -0.30 12.99 -14.01
CA CYS A 187 -0.65 11.81 -13.25
C CYS A 187 -1.19 12.19 -11.86
N VAL A 188 -0.52 13.10 -11.14
CA VAL A 188 -1.02 13.63 -9.86
C VAL A 188 -2.40 14.26 -10.04
N HIS A 189 -2.58 15.12 -11.05
CA HIS A 189 -3.87 15.76 -11.31
C HIS A 189 -5.00 14.73 -11.59
N ARG A 190 -4.73 13.73 -12.45
CA ARG A 190 -5.70 12.69 -12.79
C ARG A 190 -6.17 11.87 -11.59
N HIS A 191 -5.28 11.63 -10.63
CA HIS A 191 -5.59 10.85 -9.43
C HIS A 191 -6.05 11.71 -8.24
N SER A 192 -6.07 13.04 -8.38
CA SER A 192 -6.49 13.97 -7.34
C SER A 192 -8.01 14.15 -7.27
N HIS A 193 -8.49 14.77 -6.20
CA HIS A 193 -9.88 15.21 -6.07
C HIS A 193 -10.31 16.20 -7.17
N ARG A 194 -9.34 16.83 -7.85
CA ARG A 194 -9.53 17.82 -8.91
C ARG A 194 -9.48 17.22 -10.31
N SER A 195 -9.49 15.90 -10.44
CA SER A 195 -9.36 15.18 -11.73
C SER A 195 -10.39 15.55 -12.80
N LYS A 196 -11.58 16.02 -12.37
CA LYS A 196 -12.65 16.51 -13.26
C LYS A 196 -12.46 17.97 -13.70
N GLY A 197 -11.53 18.70 -13.08
CA GLY A 197 -11.22 20.08 -13.40
C GLY A 197 -10.20 20.19 -14.53
N PRO A 198 -9.96 21.41 -15.07
CA PRO A 198 -8.97 21.62 -16.11
C PRO A 198 -7.53 21.51 -15.55
N PHE A 199 -6.64 20.84 -16.30
CA PHE A 199 -5.20 20.91 -16.07
C PHE A 199 -4.64 22.07 -16.89
N VAL A 200 -4.14 23.12 -16.23
CA VAL A 200 -3.57 24.29 -16.88
C VAL A 200 -2.06 24.28 -16.71
N ALA A 201 -1.32 24.07 -17.81
CA ALA A 201 0.14 24.21 -17.82
C ALA A 201 0.49 25.66 -18.16
N VAL A 202 1.35 26.27 -17.34
CA VAL A 202 1.87 27.63 -17.55
C VAL A 202 3.39 27.51 -17.72
N ASN A 203 3.92 28.01 -18.84
CA ASN A 203 5.37 28.05 -19.14
C ASN A 203 5.92 29.43 -18.87
#